data_8704f8d5a9c8fca5068bd3cd976a5804
#
_entry.id   8704f8d5a9c8fca5068bd3cd976a5804
#
_cell.length_a   1.000
_cell.length_b   1.000
_cell.length_c   1.000
_cell.angle_alpha   90.00
_cell.angle_beta   90.00
_cell.angle_gamma   90.00
#
_symmetry.space_group_name_H-M   'P 1'
#
loop_
_entity.id
_entity.type
_entity.pdbx_description
1 polymer ?
#
loop_
_entity_poly.entity_id
_entity_poly.type
_entity_poly.pdbx_seq_one_letter_code
_entity_poly.pdbx_strand_id
1 'polypeptide(L)'
;MMKVPFLDLKVQYLSMKDEIHTAIQQVLDATAFAGGPFVARFEKEFAAFCDCQEGIGVGSGTEALWLCLLAMGIGPGDEVITVPNSFIATAEAISFCGASPAFVDVDPRTYTLDPNTLEDYLKRRVQGAGGRGQKPATRNPKPETRNASSIRNPNSAIRNRRSQDSGVRSQDATSSGRRSAVSGQQSGGRGQKPATRNVQPATGNVSSFRIPHSAFRNGTPKAVIPVHLFGQPADMDPILEIAKKYNLAVIEDACQAHGALYKGKKAGSLGDAGCFSFYPGKNLGAYGEAGAVVTNNPAMAAKIRMVRDHGQSKKYHHDLIGWNDRMDGIQGAILSAKLKHLPAWNEARRKHGQMYTKLLKGTGGVVVPEEAPYARHIYHIYALRVANRDKLMNALGEKGISCGIHYPIPIHLTDAYKFMGQGKGSFPAAEKSADEFLSLPMYPELTEEQVGYVCAEIKRFL
;
A
#
# COMPACT_ATOMS: atom_id res chain seq x y z
N MET A 1 -4.93 -16.60 32.18
CA MET A 1 -5.20 -15.39 31.39
C MET A 1 -5.22 -15.80 29.92
N MET A 2 -6.29 -15.49 29.19
CA MET A 2 -6.42 -15.79 27.78
C MET A 2 -5.49 -14.88 26.98
N LYS A 3 -4.74 -15.44 26.01
CA LYS A 3 -3.93 -14.64 25.07
C LYS A 3 -4.69 -14.47 23.76
N VAL A 4 -4.89 -13.23 23.33
CA VAL A 4 -5.56 -12.90 22.08
C VAL A 4 -4.61 -12.04 21.24
N PRO A 5 -3.88 -12.64 20.28
CA PRO A 5 -2.98 -11.88 19.41
C PRO A 5 -3.78 -10.97 18.46
N PHE A 6 -3.16 -9.89 17.99
CA PHE A 6 -3.78 -9.00 17.01
C PHE A 6 -4.07 -9.72 15.67
N LEU A 7 -3.14 -10.61 15.29
CA LEU A 7 -3.18 -11.46 14.10
C LEU A 7 -2.42 -12.75 14.41
N ASP A 8 -2.91 -13.90 13.95
CA ASP A 8 -2.21 -15.18 14.09
C ASP A 8 -1.98 -15.87 12.74
N LEU A 9 -0.88 -15.53 12.09
CA LEU A 9 -0.47 -16.15 10.83
C LEU A 9 -0.03 -17.61 10.99
N LYS A 10 0.36 -18.03 12.21
CA LYS A 10 0.78 -19.40 12.45
C LYS A 10 -0.40 -20.36 12.38
N VAL A 11 -1.54 -20.00 12.96
CA VAL A 11 -2.76 -20.81 12.89
C VAL A 11 -3.21 -20.94 11.43
N GLN A 12 -3.22 -19.84 10.67
CA GLN A 12 -3.54 -19.88 9.26
C GLN A 12 -2.58 -20.78 8.47
N TYR A 13 -1.26 -20.66 8.70
CA TYR A 13 -0.27 -21.53 8.04
C TYR A 13 -0.52 -22.99 8.35
N LEU A 14 -0.76 -23.33 9.62
CA LEU A 14 -0.95 -24.74 10.04
C LEU A 14 -2.21 -25.35 9.41
N SER A 15 -3.28 -24.57 9.16
CA SER A 15 -4.54 -25.06 8.55
C SER A 15 -4.38 -25.41 7.07
N MET A 16 -3.35 -24.86 6.40
CA MET A 16 -3.13 -25.07 4.95
C MET A 16 -1.69 -25.49 4.62
N LYS A 17 -0.98 -26.05 5.60
CA LYS A 17 0.45 -26.35 5.49
C LYS A 17 0.80 -27.17 4.26
N ASP A 18 0.06 -28.24 3.97
CA ASP A 18 0.36 -29.15 2.87
C ASP A 18 0.10 -28.50 1.49
N GLU A 19 -0.94 -27.66 1.38
CA GLU A 19 -1.19 -26.88 0.16
C GLU A 19 -0.04 -25.90 -0.11
N ILE A 20 0.44 -25.23 0.92
CA ILE A 20 1.56 -24.28 0.82
C ILE A 20 2.85 -25.00 0.45
N HIS A 21 3.17 -26.12 1.11
CA HIS A 21 4.37 -26.89 0.80
C HIS A 21 4.34 -27.39 -0.65
N THR A 22 3.20 -27.91 -1.09
CA THR A 22 3.01 -28.35 -2.47
C THR A 22 3.19 -27.21 -3.47
N ALA A 23 2.62 -26.02 -3.19
CA ALA A 23 2.76 -24.86 -4.06
C ALA A 23 4.21 -24.40 -4.17
N ILE A 24 4.96 -24.37 -3.05
CA ILE A 24 6.39 -24.00 -3.04
C ILE A 24 7.21 -25.05 -3.80
N GLN A 25 6.96 -26.35 -3.54
CA GLN A 25 7.70 -27.42 -4.20
C GLN A 25 7.55 -27.37 -5.72
N GLN A 26 6.36 -27.08 -6.22
CA GLN A 26 6.13 -26.91 -7.67
C GLN A 26 6.99 -25.80 -8.28
N VAL A 27 7.21 -24.70 -7.56
CA VAL A 27 8.09 -23.60 -8.01
C VAL A 27 9.55 -24.01 -8.03
N LEU A 28 9.98 -24.75 -7.00
CA LEU A 28 11.35 -25.27 -6.88
C LEU A 28 11.65 -26.25 -8.02
N ASP A 29 10.74 -27.21 -8.26
CA ASP A 29 10.88 -28.22 -9.32
C ASP A 29 10.95 -27.58 -10.74
N ALA A 30 10.15 -26.50 -10.92
CA ALA A 30 10.12 -25.76 -12.18
C ALA A 30 11.23 -24.70 -12.30
N THR A 31 12.01 -24.44 -11.24
CA THR A 31 12.98 -23.34 -11.13
C THR A 31 12.44 -21.96 -11.58
N ALA A 32 11.14 -21.70 -11.37
CA ALA A 32 10.43 -20.52 -11.84
C ALA A 32 10.35 -19.43 -10.75
N PHE A 33 11.50 -18.89 -10.34
CA PHE A 33 11.61 -18.05 -9.13
C PHE A 33 11.13 -16.60 -9.32
N ALA A 34 11.29 -16.01 -10.49
CA ALA A 34 10.94 -14.62 -10.77
C ALA A 34 9.96 -14.53 -11.95
N GLY A 35 8.74 -14.05 -11.70
CA GLY A 35 7.69 -14.07 -12.71
C GLY A 35 7.28 -15.50 -13.10
N GLY A 36 7.05 -15.74 -14.39
CA GLY A 36 6.80 -17.07 -14.93
C GLY A 36 5.39 -17.61 -14.74
N PRO A 37 5.18 -18.94 -14.90
CA PRO A 37 3.84 -19.53 -15.01
C PRO A 37 3.00 -19.42 -13.74
N PHE A 38 3.62 -19.43 -12.55
CA PHE A 38 2.90 -19.33 -11.29
C PHE A 38 2.34 -17.92 -11.07
N VAL A 39 3.10 -16.88 -11.44
CA VAL A 39 2.62 -15.50 -11.43
C VAL A 39 1.52 -15.31 -12.45
N ALA A 40 1.71 -15.77 -13.70
CA ALA A 40 0.71 -15.68 -14.76
C ALA A 40 -0.60 -16.38 -14.39
N ARG A 41 -0.54 -17.54 -13.71
CA ARG A 41 -1.70 -18.23 -13.17
C ARG A 41 -2.42 -17.38 -12.12
N PHE A 42 -1.67 -16.87 -11.14
CA PHE A 42 -2.23 -16.02 -10.10
C PHE A 42 -2.86 -14.74 -10.66
N GLU A 43 -2.19 -14.08 -11.60
CA GLU A 43 -2.72 -12.89 -12.30
C GLU A 43 -4.10 -13.15 -12.91
N LYS A 44 -4.24 -14.29 -13.61
CA LYS A 44 -5.52 -14.68 -14.21
C LYS A 44 -6.59 -15.01 -13.16
N GLU A 45 -6.22 -15.77 -12.13
CA GLU A 45 -7.13 -16.15 -11.04
C GLU A 45 -7.60 -14.93 -10.25
N PHE A 46 -6.69 -13.99 -9.96
CA PHE A 46 -7.00 -12.79 -9.20
C PHE A 46 -7.81 -11.77 -10.01
N ALA A 47 -7.52 -11.60 -11.32
CA ALA A 47 -8.35 -10.81 -12.21
C ALA A 47 -9.78 -11.32 -12.24
N ALA A 48 -9.97 -12.64 -12.42
CA ALA A 48 -11.29 -13.28 -12.39
C ALA A 48 -12.00 -13.12 -11.03
N PHE A 49 -11.25 -13.23 -9.92
CA PHE A 49 -11.79 -13.00 -8.57
C PHE A 49 -12.28 -11.56 -8.38
N CYS A 50 -11.64 -10.58 -9.01
CA CYS A 50 -12.00 -9.17 -8.96
C CYS A 50 -13.02 -8.75 -10.03
N ASP A 51 -13.54 -9.67 -10.86
CA ASP A 51 -14.43 -9.39 -12.00
C ASP A 51 -13.77 -8.43 -13.03
N CYS A 52 -12.44 -8.52 -13.20
CA CYS A 52 -11.64 -7.75 -14.14
C CYS A 52 -11.06 -8.62 -15.26
N GLN A 53 -10.72 -8.00 -16.40
CA GLN A 53 -10.13 -8.70 -17.56
C GLN A 53 -8.63 -8.96 -17.34
N GLU A 54 -7.93 -8.04 -16.70
CA GLU A 54 -6.49 -8.05 -16.57
C GLU A 54 -6.07 -8.00 -15.10
N GLY A 55 -5.11 -8.86 -14.74
CA GLY A 55 -4.37 -8.82 -13.47
C GLY A 55 -2.88 -8.72 -13.74
N ILE A 56 -2.17 -7.93 -12.98
CA ILE A 56 -0.74 -7.70 -13.12
C ILE A 56 -0.09 -7.81 -11.74
N GLY A 57 0.67 -8.88 -11.50
CA GLY A 57 1.41 -9.09 -10.26
C GLY A 57 2.63 -8.19 -10.19
N VAL A 58 2.83 -7.53 -9.05
CA VAL A 58 3.94 -6.61 -8.78
C VAL A 58 4.55 -6.91 -7.40
N GLY A 59 5.66 -6.26 -7.05
CA GLY A 59 6.39 -6.56 -5.83
C GLY A 59 5.70 -6.07 -4.55
N SER A 60 4.83 -5.05 -4.61
CA SER A 60 4.11 -4.53 -3.44
C SER A 60 2.86 -3.74 -3.82
N GLY A 61 2.02 -3.42 -2.82
CA GLY A 61 0.88 -2.52 -3.02
C GLY A 61 1.30 -1.09 -3.35
N THR A 62 2.44 -0.62 -2.84
CA THR A 62 3.00 0.69 -3.17
C THR A 62 3.38 0.76 -4.64
N GLU A 63 4.04 -0.28 -5.15
CA GLU A 63 4.38 -0.41 -6.57
C GLU A 63 3.12 -0.49 -7.44
N ALA A 64 2.08 -1.20 -7.00
CA ALA A 64 0.81 -1.25 -7.72
C ALA A 64 0.24 0.15 -7.98
N LEU A 65 0.15 0.99 -6.95
CA LEU A 65 -0.31 2.38 -7.05
C LEU A 65 0.61 3.22 -7.95
N TRP A 66 1.90 3.12 -7.70
CA TRP A 66 2.91 3.88 -8.43
C TRP A 66 2.95 3.54 -9.93
N LEU A 67 2.97 2.24 -10.28
CA LEU A 67 2.98 1.79 -11.66
C LEU A 67 1.70 2.16 -12.42
N CYS A 68 0.53 2.21 -11.73
CA CYS A 68 -0.70 2.73 -12.32
C CYS A 68 -0.56 4.20 -12.71
N LEU A 69 -0.06 5.03 -11.80
CA LEU A 69 0.15 6.47 -12.04
C LEU A 69 1.09 6.69 -13.22
N LEU A 70 2.22 5.97 -13.26
CA LEU A 70 3.19 6.03 -14.37
C LEU A 70 2.56 5.57 -15.69
N ALA A 71 1.77 4.49 -15.68
CA ALA A 71 1.11 4.00 -16.87
C ALA A 71 0.09 4.99 -17.43
N MET A 72 -0.53 5.79 -16.58
CA MET A 72 -1.44 6.88 -16.96
C MET A 72 -0.69 8.15 -17.42
N GLY A 73 0.65 8.18 -17.31
CA GLY A 73 1.47 9.35 -17.67
C GLY A 73 1.41 10.46 -16.64
N ILE A 74 1.01 10.15 -15.41
CA ILE A 74 0.99 11.10 -14.29
C ILE A 74 2.42 11.32 -13.79
N GLY A 75 2.79 12.58 -13.57
CA GLY A 75 4.14 12.94 -13.18
C GLY A 75 4.28 14.40 -12.74
N PRO A 76 5.50 14.98 -12.86
CA PRO A 76 5.77 16.35 -12.44
C PRO A 76 4.82 17.37 -13.04
N GLY A 77 4.21 18.22 -12.20
CA GLY A 77 3.22 19.22 -12.58
C GLY A 77 1.78 18.74 -12.54
N ASP A 78 1.56 17.45 -12.29
CA ASP A 78 0.24 16.88 -12.05
C ASP A 78 -0.08 16.83 -10.56
N GLU A 79 -1.36 16.76 -10.24
CA GLU A 79 -1.86 16.61 -8.88
C GLU A 79 -2.77 15.37 -8.79
N VAL A 80 -2.60 14.59 -7.74
CA VAL A 80 -3.43 13.41 -7.44
C VAL A 80 -4.08 13.57 -6.08
N ILE A 81 -5.41 13.46 -6.05
CA ILE A 81 -6.22 13.69 -4.86
C ILE A 81 -6.40 12.38 -4.11
N THR A 82 -6.22 12.40 -2.79
CA THR A 82 -6.46 11.25 -1.90
C THR A 82 -6.84 11.74 -0.49
N VAL A 83 -6.83 10.85 0.48
CA VAL A 83 -7.18 11.12 1.89
C VAL A 83 -5.95 11.08 2.80
N PRO A 84 -5.92 11.86 3.90
CA PRO A 84 -4.78 11.86 4.82
C PRO A 84 -4.81 10.70 5.84
N ASN A 85 -5.91 9.97 6.01
CA ASN A 85 -6.05 8.86 6.95
C ASN A 85 -5.84 7.49 6.28
N SER A 86 -4.81 7.37 5.45
CA SER A 86 -4.39 6.13 4.83
C SER A 86 -3.01 5.69 5.34
N PHE A 87 -2.57 4.49 4.93
CA PHE A 87 -1.15 4.16 5.01
C PHE A 87 -0.37 5.10 4.09
N ILE A 88 0.82 5.50 4.52
CA ILE A 88 1.64 6.51 3.82
C ILE A 88 1.91 6.15 2.35
N ALA A 89 1.90 4.85 2.01
CA ALA A 89 2.15 4.35 0.66
C ALA A 89 1.26 4.99 -0.43
N THR A 90 0.00 5.35 -0.09
CA THR A 90 -0.89 6.03 -1.04
C THR A 90 -0.30 7.38 -1.49
N ALA A 91 0.23 8.17 -0.56
CA ALA A 91 0.88 9.45 -0.87
C ALA A 91 2.30 9.28 -1.42
N GLU A 92 3.04 8.27 -0.94
CA GLU A 92 4.38 7.93 -1.46
C GLU A 92 4.34 7.59 -2.95
N ALA A 93 3.39 6.76 -3.38
CA ALA A 93 3.23 6.39 -4.78
C ALA A 93 3.02 7.61 -5.68
N ILE A 94 2.24 8.60 -5.23
CA ILE A 94 2.05 9.88 -5.91
C ILE A 94 3.38 10.64 -5.98
N SER A 95 4.08 10.73 -4.86
CA SER A 95 5.34 11.47 -4.75
C SER A 95 6.45 10.83 -5.60
N PHE A 96 6.49 9.49 -5.69
CA PHE A 96 7.48 8.76 -6.51
C PHE A 96 7.32 9.03 -8.01
N CYS A 97 6.11 9.32 -8.46
CA CYS A 97 5.89 9.79 -9.84
C CYS A 97 6.33 11.23 -10.07
N GLY A 98 6.69 11.98 -9.02
CA GLY A 98 6.94 13.41 -9.06
C GLY A 98 5.67 14.26 -9.13
N ALA A 99 4.49 13.66 -9.00
CA ALA A 99 3.21 14.34 -8.89
C ALA A 99 2.99 14.87 -7.45
N SER A 100 2.10 15.84 -7.29
CA SER A 100 1.76 16.41 -6.00
C SER A 100 0.59 15.67 -5.37
N PRO A 101 0.71 15.09 -4.18
CA PRO A 101 -0.47 14.63 -3.46
C PRO A 101 -1.31 15.84 -3.02
N ALA A 102 -2.63 15.70 -3.10
CA ALA A 102 -3.58 16.65 -2.53
C ALA A 102 -4.53 15.87 -1.61
N PHE A 103 -4.77 16.40 -0.41
CA PHE A 103 -5.63 15.73 0.55
C PHE A 103 -7.00 16.39 0.62
N VAL A 104 -8.04 15.55 0.75
CA VAL A 104 -9.40 15.93 1.10
C VAL A 104 -9.83 15.11 2.34
N ASP A 105 -10.74 15.64 3.15
CA ASP A 105 -11.13 14.97 4.38
C ASP A 105 -12.05 13.77 4.10
N VAL A 106 -12.28 12.97 5.11
CA VAL A 106 -13.06 11.73 5.06
C VAL A 106 -14.44 11.88 5.70
N ASP A 107 -15.38 11.03 5.32
CA ASP A 107 -16.64 10.88 6.03
C ASP A 107 -16.34 10.35 7.45
N PRO A 108 -16.78 11.05 8.52
CA PRO A 108 -16.47 10.68 9.90
C PRO A 108 -17.13 9.37 10.38
N ARG A 109 -18.05 8.77 9.59
CA ARG A 109 -18.73 7.51 9.89
C ARG A 109 -18.04 6.33 9.23
N THR A 110 -17.67 6.48 7.95
CA THR A 110 -17.07 5.40 7.14
C THR A 110 -15.55 5.47 7.07
N TYR A 111 -14.97 6.64 7.39
CA TYR A 111 -13.52 6.93 7.33
C TYR A 111 -12.91 6.82 5.93
N THR A 112 -13.75 6.74 4.91
CA THR A 112 -13.34 6.76 3.52
C THR A 112 -13.51 8.17 2.94
N LEU A 113 -12.96 8.43 1.75
CA LEU A 113 -13.04 9.73 1.09
C LEU A 113 -14.48 10.27 1.08
N ASP A 114 -14.68 11.50 1.58
CA ASP A 114 -15.97 12.20 1.53
C ASP A 114 -16.13 12.88 0.15
N PRO A 115 -17.12 12.46 -0.67
CA PRO A 115 -17.36 13.06 -1.99
C PRO A 115 -17.63 14.56 -1.95
N ASN A 116 -18.23 15.07 -0.86
CA ASN A 116 -18.51 16.51 -0.72
C ASN A 116 -17.21 17.30 -0.59
N THR A 117 -16.26 16.81 0.23
CA THR A 117 -14.95 17.47 0.38
C THR A 117 -14.14 17.40 -0.90
N LEU A 118 -14.26 16.31 -1.68
CA LEU A 118 -13.65 16.18 -3.01
C LEU A 118 -14.21 17.22 -3.98
N GLU A 119 -15.54 17.33 -4.09
CA GLU A 119 -16.16 18.27 -5.00
C GLU A 119 -15.84 19.73 -4.63
N ASP A 120 -15.88 20.07 -3.35
CA ASP A 120 -15.54 21.40 -2.85
C ASP A 120 -14.07 21.76 -3.09
N TYR A 121 -13.16 20.78 -2.95
CA TYR A 121 -11.76 20.98 -3.33
C TYR A 121 -11.63 21.34 -4.81
N LEU A 122 -12.27 20.58 -5.69
CA LEU A 122 -12.20 20.79 -7.14
C LEU A 122 -12.86 22.10 -7.57
N LYS A 123 -13.99 22.49 -6.98
CA LYS A 123 -14.64 23.80 -7.23
C LYS A 123 -13.68 24.95 -6.93
N ARG A 124 -13.01 24.93 -5.77
CA ARG A 124 -12.02 25.96 -5.39
C ARG A 124 -10.84 26.00 -6.36
N ARG A 125 -10.38 24.85 -6.86
CA ARG A 125 -9.28 24.78 -7.84
C ARG A 125 -9.68 25.41 -9.18
N VAL A 126 -10.89 25.17 -9.67
CA VAL A 126 -11.40 25.76 -10.92
C VAL A 126 -11.59 27.28 -10.78
N GLN A 127 -12.17 27.74 -9.67
CA GLN A 127 -12.37 29.18 -9.41
C GLN A 127 -11.05 29.94 -9.28
N GLY A 128 -10.04 29.35 -8.60
CA GLY A 128 -8.70 29.93 -8.47
C GLY A 128 -7.93 29.99 -9.80
N ALA A 129 -8.22 29.09 -10.74
CA ALA A 129 -7.64 29.10 -12.08
C ALA A 129 -8.32 30.16 -12.99
N GLY A 130 -9.61 30.46 -12.78
CA GLY A 130 -10.37 31.46 -13.57
C GLY A 130 -9.91 32.90 -13.35
N GLY A 131 -9.20 33.18 -12.23
CA GLY A 131 -8.59 34.53 -11.99
C GLY A 131 -7.34 34.82 -12.80
N ARG A 132 -6.79 33.86 -13.55
CA ARG A 132 -5.62 34.00 -14.43
C ARG A 132 -5.89 33.59 -15.88
N GLY A 133 -7.04 33.97 -16.43
CA GLY A 133 -7.26 34.10 -17.87
C GLY A 133 -6.87 32.92 -18.78
N GLN A 134 -7.05 31.65 -18.37
CA GLN A 134 -6.97 30.53 -19.31
C GLN A 134 -8.26 29.72 -19.27
N LYS A 135 -9.03 29.79 -20.36
CA LYS A 135 -10.17 28.90 -20.61
C LYS A 135 -9.67 27.44 -20.63
N PRO A 136 -10.39 26.50 -20.03
CA PRO A 136 -10.06 25.09 -20.18
C PRO A 136 -10.13 24.71 -21.67
N ALA A 137 -9.02 24.20 -22.19
CA ALA A 137 -9.02 23.67 -23.55
C ALA A 137 -9.89 22.40 -23.58
N THR A 138 -11.04 22.48 -24.20
CA THR A 138 -11.83 21.30 -24.58
C THR A 138 -11.03 20.51 -25.62
N ARG A 139 -10.22 19.58 -25.20
CA ARG A 139 -9.63 18.59 -26.09
C ARG A 139 -10.23 17.23 -25.76
N ASN A 140 -11.07 16.76 -26.67
CA ASN A 140 -11.34 15.34 -26.84
C ASN A 140 -9.98 14.66 -27.10
N PRO A 141 -9.47 13.77 -26.28
CA PRO A 141 -8.27 13.03 -26.61
C PRO A 141 -8.66 11.90 -27.58
N LYS A 142 -8.52 12.14 -28.90
CA LYS A 142 -8.10 11.03 -29.75
C LYS A 142 -6.75 10.55 -29.22
N PRO A 143 -6.46 9.26 -29.20
CA PRO A 143 -5.16 8.77 -28.78
C PRO A 143 -4.10 9.25 -29.77
N GLU A 144 -3.51 10.41 -29.48
CA GLU A 144 -2.27 10.80 -30.14
C GLU A 144 -1.14 9.97 -29.53
N THR A 145 -0.53 9.17 -30.36
CA THR A 145 0.79 8.56 -30.10
C THR A 145 1.78 9.68 -29.82
N ARG A 146 1.87 10.13 -28.56
CA ARG A 146 3.01 10.95 -28.14
C ARG A 146 4.23 10.05 -28.11
N ASN A 147 5.19 10.41 -28.97
CA ASN A 147 6.52 9.79 -28.98
C ASN A 147 7.06 9.64 -27.55
N ALA A 148 7.51 8.43 -27.23
CA ALA A 148 7.99 7.98 -25.93
C ALA A 148 9.28 8.67 -25.41
N SER A 149 9.67 9.81 -25.98
CA SER A 149 10.95 10.48 -25.68
C SER A 149 10.90 11.49 -24.51
N SER A 150 9.79 11.63 -23.78
CA SER A 150 9.66 12.69 -22.75
C SER A 150 9.44 12.22 -21.31
N ILE A 151 9.66 10.94 -20.98
CA ILE A 151 9.73 10.51 -19.57
C ILE A 151 11.14 10.84 -19.07
N ARG A 152 11.32 12.04 -18.55
CA ARG A 152 12.58 12.42 -17.87
C ARG A 152 12.62 11.73 -16.50
N ASN A 153 13.62 10.87 -16.34
CA ASN A 153 13.98 10.28 -15.06
C ASN A 153 14.32 11.39 -14.05
N PRO A 154 13.68 11.47 -12.88
CA PRO A 154 14.01 12.46 -11.84
C PRO A 154 15.45 12.32 -11.29
N ASN A 155 16.17 11.24 -11.60
CA ASN A 155 17.54 11.00 -11.13
C ASN A 155 18.65 11.54 -12.05
N SER A 156 18.34 12.27 -13.12
CA SER A 156 19.36 12.74 -14.10
C SER A 156 20.12 14.03 -13.70
N ALA A 157 20.08 14.45 -12.44
CA ALA A 157 20.78 15.65 -11.97
C ALA A 157 22.17 15.38 -11.38
N ILE A 158 22.85 14.30 -11.76
CA ILE A 158 24.29 14.14 -11.48
C ILE A 158 25.07 14.75 -12.63
N ARG A 159 25.30 16.06 -12.56
CA ARG A 159 26.27 16.73 -13.44
C ARG A 159 27.69 16.41 -13.00
N ASN A 160 28.46 15.78 -13.87
CA ASN A 160 29.90 15.64 -13.82
C ASN A 160 30.56 16.99 -13.57
N ARG A 161 31.17 17.20 -12.40
CA ARG A 161 32.29 18.12 -12.25
C ARG A 161 33.56 17.33 -12.56
N ARG A 162 34.09 17.50 -13.74
CA ARG A 162 35.49 17.16 -14.04
C ARG A 162 36.36 18.09 -13.21
N SER A 163 37.13 17.53 -12.30
CA SER A 163 38.38 18.17 -11.84
C SER A 163 39.52 17.54 -12.64
N GLN A 164 40.23 18.40 -13.33
CA GLN A 164 41.57 18.11 -13.85
C GLN A 164 42.50 17.91 -12.64
N ASP A 165 43.28 16.83 -12.60
CA ASP A 165 44.73 16.92 -12.55
C ASP A 165 45.42 15.55 -12.48
N SER A 166 46.52 15.53 -13.21
CA SER A 166 47.77 14.81 -13.06
C SER A 166 47.83 13.29 -13.09
N GLY A 167 48.48 12.85 -14.13
CA GLY A 167 48.92 11.50 -14.37
C GLY A 167 50.02 11.00 -13.44
N VAL A 168 50.06 9.68 -13.31
CA VAL A 168 51.29 8.92 -13.07
C VAL A 168 51.14 7.56 -13.73
N ARG A 169 52.30 7.13 -14.30
CA ARG A 169 52.58 6.02 -15.21
C ARG A 169 52.24 4.63 -14.68
N SER A 170 51.93 3.78 -15.64
CA SER A 170 52.00 2.30 -15.65
C SER A 170 53.36 1.73 -15.24
N GLN A 171 53.37 0.64 -14.50
CA GLN A 171 54.37 -0.43 -14.63
C GLN A 171 53.76 -1.80 -14.36
N ASP A 172 53.96 -2.67 -15.31
CA ASP A 172 53.71 -4.11 -15.26
C ASP A 172 54.65 -4.79 -14.26
N ALA A 173 54.16 -5.82 -13.59
CA ALA A 173 55.02 -6.94 -13.18
C ALA A 173 54.20 -8.21 -12.96
N THR A 174 54.55 -9.20 -13.68
CA THR A 174 54.14 -10.60 -13.69
C THR A 174 54.70 -11.41 -12.50
N SER A 175 54.01 -12.47 -12.20
CA SER A 175 54.50 -13.82 -11.89
C SER A 175 54.34 -14.39 -10.46
N SER A 176 53.81 -15.56 -10.54
CA SER A 176 54.16 -16.84 -9.87
C SER A 176 53.82 -17.08 -8.39
N GLY A 177 52.95 -17.99 -8.25
CA GLY A 177 52.76 -19.17 -7.48
C GLY A 177 53.65 -19.54 -6.27
N ARG A 178 52.98 -20.00 -5.20
CA ARG A 178 53.34 -21.23 -4.48
C ARG A 178 52.30 -21.61 -3.46
N ARG A 179 51.93 -22.87 -3.50
CA ARG A 179 51.22 -23.61 -2.49
C ARG A 179 52.14 -23.81 -1.27
N SER A 180 51.60 -23.78 -0.07
CA SER A 180 52.10 -24.63 1.05
C SER A 180 50.96 -24.86 2.04
N ALA A 181 50.93 -26.11 2.47
CA ALA A 181 49.94 -26.68 3.40
C ALA A 181 50.48 -26.71 4.83
N VAL A 182 49.53 -26.94 5.77
CA VAL A 182 49.61 -27.67 7.04
C VAL A 182 50.23 -26.95 8.24
N SER A 183 49.49 -26.76 9.29
CA SER A 183 49.47 -27.62 10.49
C SER A 183 48.70 -26.95 11.64
N GLY A 184 47.92 -27.71 12.33
CA GLY A 184 47.15 -27.26 13.48
C GLY A 184 47.98 -27.13 14.75
N GLN A 185 47.48 -26.33 15.66
CA GLN A 185 47.70 -26.51 17.10
C GLN A 185 46.53 -25.92 17.89
N GLN A 186 45.93 -26.74 18.70
CA GLN A 186 44.99 -26.39 19.77
C GLN A 186 45.73 -25.67 20.89
N SER A 187 45.19 -24.59 21.42
CA SER A 187 45.40 -24.19 22.79
C SER A 187 44.18 -23.43 23.31
N GLY A 188 43.66 -23.91 24.43
CA GLY A 188 42.49 -23.34 25.12
C GLY A 188 42.77 -21.97 25.75
N GLY A 189 41.74 -21.18 25.82
CA GLY A 189 41.78 -19.86 26.43
C GLY A 189 40.38 -19.38 26.80
N ARG A 190 40.16 -19.24 28.08
CA ARG A 190 39.01 -18.79 28.87
C ARG A 190 38.11 -17.78 28.23
N GLY A 191 36.79 -17.96 28.44
CA GLY A 191 35.72 -17.07 28.03
C GLY A 191 35.85 -15.65 28.60
N GLN A 192 35.75 -14.69 27.68
CA GLN A 192 35.37 -13.32 27.98
C GLN A 192 34.07 -13.03 27.26
N LYS A 193 33.05 -12.59 28.05
CA LYS A 193 31.77 -12.09 27.51
C LYS A 193 32.04 -10.87 26.60
N PRO A 194 31.41 -10.78 25.43
CA PRO A 194 31.55 -9.58 24.63
C PRO A 194 30.86 -8.40 25.33
N ALA A 195 31.60 -7.33 25.52
CA ALA A 195 31.08 -6.05 25.99
C ALA A 195 30.12 -5.50 24.93
N THR A 196 28.88 -5.27 25.31
CA THR A 196 27.91 -4.52 24.52
C THR A 196 28.40 -3.07 24.40
N ARG A 197 29.01 -2.74 23.27
CA ARG A 197 29.23 -1.34 22.89
C ARG A 197 27.87 -0.73 22.57
N ASN A 198 27.42 0.18 23.42
CA ASN A 198 26.38 1.15 23.07
C ASN A 198 26.92 1.99 21.90
N VAL A 199 26.53 1.63 20.68
CA VAL A 199 26.73 2.49 19.52
C VAL A 199 25.62 3.53 19.57
N GLN A 200 25.93 4.71 20.09
CA GLN A 200 25.08 5.87 19.85
C GLN A 200 24.98 6.07 18.32
N PRO A 201 23.77 6.26 17.76
CA PRO A 201 23.66 6.58 16.34
C PRO A 201 24.42 7.87 16.07
N ALA A 202 25.41 7.80 15.20
CA ALA A 202 26.11 8.98 14.71
C ALA A 202 25.05 9.89 14.08
N THR A 203 24.85 11.08 14.66
CA THR A 203 24.13 12.20 14.05
C THR A 203 24.99 12.79 12.93
N GLY A 204 25.33 11.96 11.94
CA GLY A 204 25.90 12.40 10.69
C GLY A 204 24.78 12.98 9.83
N ASN A 205 24.99 14.19 9.32
CA ASN A 205 24.16 14.83 8.32
C ASN A 205 23.72 13.81 7.26
N VAL A 206 22.49 13.29 7.38
CA VAL A 206 21.82 12.62 6.29
C VAL A 206 21.66 13.71 5.24
N SER A 207 22.52 13.68 4.21
CA SER A 207 22.33 14.52 3.03
C SER A 207 20.92 14.24 2.54
N SER A 208 20.01 15.18 2.82
CA SER A 208 18.61 15.06 2.51
C SER A 208 18.46 14.75 1.01
N PHE A 209 18.00 13.55 0.68
CA PHE A 209 17.42 13.29 -0.60
C PHE A 209 16.16 14.18 -0.69
N ARG A 210 16.33 15.38 -1.21
CA ARG A 210 15.26 16.34 -1.36
C ARG A 210 14.71 16.17 -2.77
N ILE A 211 13.52 15.60 -2.88
CA ILE A 211 12.66 15.88 -4.02
C ILE A 211 12.44 17.40 -3.99
N PRO A 212 12.74 18.16 -5.07
CA PRO A 212 12.62 19.61 -5.03
C PRO A 212 11.19 20.01 -4.67
N HIS A 213 10.98 20.63 -3.50
CA HIS A 213 9.65 21.05 -3.02
C HIS A 213 8.94 22.02 -3.97
N SER A 214 9.66 22.67 -4.89
CA SER A 214 9.08 23.52 -5.93
C SER A 214 8.23 22.77 -6.95
N ALA A 215 8.44 21.46 -7.12
CA ALA A 215 7.65 20.63 -8.04
C ALA A 215 6.20 20.38 -7.55
N PHE A 216 5.93 20.56 -6.25
CA PHE A 216 4.65 20.25 -5.60
C PHE A 216 3.69 21.43 -5.45
N ARG A 217 3.94 22.56 -6.11
CA ARG A 217 3.05 23.73 -6.03
C ARG A 217 2.31 23.93 -7.35
N ASN A 218 0.97 23.97 -7.28
CA ASN A 218 0.06 24.27 -8.38
C ASN A 218 -0.09 23.20 -9.47
N GLY A 219 -0.11 21.93 -9.13
CA GLY A 219 -0.40 20.82 -10.04
C GLY A 219 -1.82 20.93 -10.63
N THR A 220 -2.02 20.39 -11.85
CA THR A 220 -3.36 20.19 -12.41
C THR A 220 -3.92 18.87 -11.90
N PRO A 221 -5.11 18.83 -11.27
CA PRO A 221 -5.74 17.57 -10.89
C PRO A 221 -5.88 16.61 -12.08
N LYS A 222 -5.38 15.40 -11.95
CA LYS A 222 -5.38 14.37 -12.99
C LYS A 222 -6.04 13.08 -12.56
N ALA A 223 -5.95 12.75 -11.28
CA ALA A 223 -6.52 11.53 -10.73
C ALA A 223 -7.03 11.74 -9.31
N VAL A 224 -7.90 10.84 -8.90
CA VAL A 224 -8.29 10.63 -7.50
C VAL A 224 -8.00 9.18 -7.12
N ILE A 225 -7.46 9.00 -5.91
CA ILE A 225 -7.22 7.69 -5.30
C ILE A 225 -8.12 7.56 -4.07
N PRO A 226 -9.36 7.04 -4.23
CA PRO A 226 -10.17 6.64 -3.09
C PRO A 226 -9.53 5.42 -2.42
N VAL A 227 -9.44 5.48 -1.08
CA VAL A 227 -8.92 4.38 -0.26
C VAL A 227 -10.07 3.59 0.34
N HIS A 228 -10.08 2.28 0.12
CA HIS A 228 -11.05 1.35 0.72
C HIS A 228 -10.55 0.90 2.10
N LEU A 229 -10.58 1.84 3.04
CA LEU A 229 -9.93 1.70 4.33
C LEU A 229 -10.56 0.58 5.16
N PHE A 230 -9.71 -0.20 5.85
CA PHE A 230 -10.09 -1.31 6.74
C PHE A 230 -10.91 -2.44 6.09
N GLY A 231 -11.12 -2.36 4.77
CA GLY A 231 -11.90 -3.34 4.02
C GLY A 231 -13.34 -2.90 3.72
N GLN A 232 -13.65 -1.60 3.88
CA GLN A 232 -14.89 -0.98 3.43
C GLN A 232 -14.65 -0.15 2.19
N PRO A 233 -15.39 -0.38 1.08
CA PRO A 233 -15.31 0.50 -0.10
C PRO A 233 -15.71 1.94 0.24
N ALA A 234 -15.02 2.91 -0.38
CA ALA A 234 -15.50 4.28 -0.43
C ALA A 234 -16.82 4.37 -1.21
N ASP A 235 -17.57 5.47 -1.05
CA ASP A 235 -18.80 5.70 -1.81
C ASP A 235 -18.44 6.04 -3.27
N MET A 236 -18.35 5.01 -4.10
CA MET A 236 -17.75 5.12 -5.44
C MET A 236 -18.64 5.85 -6.44
N ASP A 237 -19.98 5.73 -6.39
CA ASP A 237 -20.85 6.36 -7.39
C ASP A 237 -20.66 7.88 -7.44
N PRO A 238 -20.79 8.64 -6.32
CA PRO A 238 -20.55 10.08 -6.36
C PRO A 238 -19.08 10.42 -6.69
N ILE A 239 -18.11 9.61 -6.26
CA ILE A 239 -16.70 9.82 -6.61
C ILE A 239 -16.50 9.70 -8.12
N LEU A 240 -17.07 8.67 -8.76
CA LEU A 240 -17.00 8.47 -10.21
C LEU A 240 -17.71 9.58 -11.00
N GLU A 241 -18.87 10.05 -10.52
CA GLU A 241 -19.57 11.20 -11.12
C GLU A 241 -18.73 12.47 -11.08
N ILE A 242 -18.12 12.76 -9.93
CA ILE A 242 -17.21 13.90 -9.75
C ILE A 242 -15.98 13.74 -10.65
N ALA A 243 -15.35 12.58 -10.65
CA ALA A 243 -14.18 12.30 -11.49
C ALA A 243 -14.49 12.50 -12.97
N LYS A 244 -15.64 12.01 -13.45
CA LYS A 244 -16.11 12.24 -14.83
C LYS A 244 -16.32 13.71 -15.12
N LYS A 245 -16.97 14.46 -14.22
CA LYS A 245 -17.22 15.90 -14.36
C LYS A 245 -15.94 16.71 -14.51
N TYR A 246 -14.89 16.34 -13.77
CA TYR A 246 -13.61 17.04 -13.76
C TYR A 246 -12.52 16.38 -14.61
N ASN A 247 -12.87 15.34 -15.38
CA ASN A 247 -11.97 14.57 -16.24
C ASN A 247 -10.74 14.02 -15.48
N LEU A 248 -11.01 13.38 -14.34
CA LEU A 248 -9.99 12.72 -13.49
C LEU A 248 -10.00 11.21 -13.74
N ALA A 249 -8.83 10.60 -13.73
CA ALA A 249 -8.70 9.16 -13.60
C ALA A 249 -9.02 8.71 -12.15
N VAL A 250 -9.55 7.48 -12.00
CA VAL A 250 -9.88 6.90 -10.70
C VAL A 250 -9.07 5.63 -10.48
N ILE A 251 -8.16 5.64 -9.51
CA ILE A 251 -7.38 4.48 -9.10
C ILE A 251 -7.84 4.07 -7.70
N GLU A 252 -8.41 2.89 -7.57
CA GLU A 252 -8.85 2.38 -6.26
C GLU A 252 -7.64 1.86 -5.46
N ASP A 253 -7.36 2.46 -4.30
CA ASP A 253 -6.48 1.83 -3.31
C ASP A 253 -7.29 0.78 -2.54
N ALA A 254 -7.31 -0.43 -3.09
CA ALA A 254 -8.00 -1.59 -2.54
C ALA A 254 -7.06 -2.50 -1.72
N CYS A 255 -5.90 -1.99 -1.28
CA CYS A 255 -4.88 -2.72 -0.54
C CYS A 255 -5.37 -3.33 0.79
N GLN A 256 -6.55 -2.93 1.26
CA GLN A 256 -7.20 -3.47 2.45
C GLN A 256 -8.58 -4.11 2.14
N ALA A 257 -8.98 -4.23 0.87
CA ALA A 257 -10.36 -4.52 0.49
C ALA A 257 -10.53 -5.74 -0.44
N HIS A 258 -9.71 -6.78 -0.25
CA HIS A 258 -9.71 -8.02 -1.05
C HIS A 258 -11.05 -8.74 -0.98
N GLY A 259 -11.91 -8.53 -1.98
CA GLY A 259 -13.24 -9.13 -2.06
C GLY A 259 -14.33 -8.35 -1.33
N ALA A 260 -14.09 -7.13 -0.88
CA ALA A 260 -15.13 -6.20 -0.46
C ALA A 260 -16.05 -5.84 -1.64
N LEU A 261 -17.32 -5.51 -1.36
CA LEU A 261 -18.28 -5.17 -2.41
C LEU A 261 -18.87 -3.78 -2.20
N TYR A 262 -18.97 -3.03 -3.30
CA TYR A 262 -19.74 -1.81 -3.42
C TYR A 262 -20.97 -2.08 -4.27
N LYS A 263 -22.17 -2.03 -3.69
CA LYS A 263 -23.44 -2.35 -4.39
C LYS A 263 -23.37 -3.65 -5.21
N GLY A 264 -22.72 -4.68 -4.63
CA GLY A 264 -22.55 -6.00 -5.26
C GLY A 264 -21.36 -6.14 -6.21
N LYS A 265 -20.67 -5.08 -6.57
CA LYS A 265 -19.47 -5.10 -7.43
C LYS A 265 -18.19 -5.15 -6.59
N LYS A 266 -17.16 -5.83 -7.06
CA LYS A 266 -15.87 -5.95 -6.36
C LYS A 266 -15.16 -4.61 -6.22
N ALA A 267 -14.65 -4.31 -5.03
CA ALA A 267 -13.67 -3.24 -4.85
C ALA A 267 -12.43 -3.52 -5.71
N GLY A 268 -11.91 -2.48 -6.37
CA GLY A 268 -10.83 -2.58 -7.35
C GLY A 268 -11.28 -2.76 -8.79
N SER A 269 -12.60 -2.97 -9.05
CA SER A 269 -13.14 -3.11 -10.42
C SER A 269 -14.03 -1.94 -10.86
N LEU A 270 -14.12 -0.89 -10.04
CA LEU A 270 -15.07 0.21 -10.22
C LEU A 270 -14.45 1.41 -10.95
N GLY A 271 -13.16 1.69 -10.69
CA GLY A 271 -12.38 2.75 -11.32
C GLY A 271 -11.66 2.29 -12.60
N ASP A 272 -10.68 3.09 -13.04
CA ASP A 272 -9.82 2.75 -14.18
C ASP A 272 -8.85 1.61 -13.84
N ALA A 273 -8.44 1.51 -12.58
CA ALA A 273 -7.64 0.42 -12.03
C ALA A 273 -7.87 0.24 -10.52
N GLY A 274 -7.68 -0.98 -10.04
CA GLY A 274 -7.62 -1.32 -8.61
C GLY A 274 -6.25 -1.85 -8.21
N CYS A 275 -5.71 -1.32 -7.12
CA CYS A 275 -4.40 -1.66 -6.58
C CYS A 275 -4.52 -2.45 -5.28
N PHE A 276 -3.78 -3.55 -5.18
CA PHE A 276 -3.84 -4.46 -4.05
C PHE A 276 -2.45 -4.73 -3.47
N SER A 277 -2.40 -4.89 -2.15
CA SER A 277 -1.22 -5.32 -1.41
C SER A 277 -1.44 -6.73 -0.88
N PHE A 278 -0.47 -7.59 -1.06
CA PHE A 278 -0.45 -8.92 -0.46
C PHE A 278 0.59 -9.04 0.67
N TYR A 279 0.90 -7.92 1.35
CA TYR A 279 1.67 -7.96 2.59
C TYR A 279 1.13 -9.07 3.50
N PRO A 280 1.97 -9.84 4.24
CA PRO A 280 1.54 -11.05 4.95
C PRO A 280 0.32 -10.90 5.86
N GLY A 281 0.14 -9.72 6.47
CA GLY A 281 -1.01 -9.42 7.34
C GLY A 281 -2.32 -9.11 6.62
N LYS A 282 -2.35 -9.02 5.29
CA LYS A 282 -3.58 -8.74 4.52
C LYS A 282 -4.53 -9.95 4.50
N ASN A 283 -5.81 -9.72 4.21
CA ASN A 283 -6.81 -10.80 4.12
C ASN A 283 -6.39 -11.89 3.13
N LEU A 284 -5.75 -11.49 2.03
CA LEU A 284 -4.97 -12.35 1.16
C LEU A 284 -3.51 -11.91 1.26
N GLY A 285 -2.71 -12.60 2.06
CA GLY A 285 -1.30 -12.28 2.31
C GLY A 285 -0.35 -13.30 1.70
N ALA A 286 0.70 -12.83 1.03
CA ALA A 286 1.84 -13.63 0.57
C ALA A 286 2.73 -14.05 1.74
N TYR A 287 3.81 -14.77 1.47
CA TYR A 287 4.87 -15.09 2.45
C TYR A 287 6.12 -14.24 2.19
N GLY A 288 5.89 -12.95 2.02
CA GLY A 288 6.82 -11.89 1.70
C GLY A 288 6.06 -10.71 1.13
N GLU A 289 6.73 -9.86 0.37
CA GLU A 289 6.11 -8.73 -0.31
C GLU A 289 5.47 -9.20 -1.63
N ALA A 290 4.30 -8.67 -1.94
CA ALA A 290 3.63 -8.81 -3.23
C ALA A 290 2.49 -7.80 -3.34
N GLY A 291 2.09 -7.51 -4.57
CA GLY A 291 0.95 -6.67 -4.91
C GLY A 291 0.35 -7.05 -6.27
N ALA A 292 -0.75 -6.44 -6.61
CA ALA A 292 -1.32 -6.55 -7.96
C ALA A 292 -2.08 -5.30 -8.37
N VAL A 293 -2.12 -5.08 -9.68
CA VAL A 293 -3.08 -4.18 -10.32
C VAL A 293 -4.11 -5.01 -11.04
N VAL A 294 -5.38 -4.60 -10.95
CA VAL A 294 -6.45 -5.14 -11.81
C VAL A 294 -7.05 -4.01 -12.63
N THR A 295 -7.45 -4.30 -13.87
CA THR A 295 -8.05 -3.31 -14.76
C THR A 295 -8.85 -3.97 -15.89
N ASN A 296 -9.79 -3.23 -16.46
CA ASN A 296 -10.51 -3.62 -17.69
C ASN A 296 -9.92 -2.94 -18.94
N ASN A 297 -8.79 -2.24 -18.81
CA ASN A 297 -8.11 -1.56 -19.91
C ASN A 297 -6.85 -2.33 -20.32
N PRO A 298 -6.88 -3.09 -21.43
CA PRO A 298 -5.75 -3.91 -21.86
C PRO A 298 -4.52 -3.08 -22.26
N ALA A 299 -4.71 -1.86 -22.76
CA ALA A 299 -3.58 -0.99 -23.11
C ALA A 299 -2.84 -0.50 -21.86
N MET A 300 -3.59 -0.18 -20.79
CA MET A 300 -3.02 0.16 -19.49
C MET A 300 -2.29 -1.04 -18.88
N ALA A 301 -2.91 -2.23 -18.92
CA ALA A 301 -2.29 -3.47 -18.44
C ALA A 301 -0.97 -3.77 -19.15
N ALA A 302 -0.93 -3.65 -20.49
CA ALA A 302 0.27 -3.85 -21.27
C ALA A 302 1.38 -2.86 -20.86
N LYS A 303 1.03 -1.59 -20.63
CA LYS A 303 1.98 -0.57 -20.20
C LYS A 303 2.53 -0.83 -18.79
N ILE A 304 1.67 -1.26 -17.84
CA ILE A 304 2.09 -1.64 -16.49
C ILE A 304 3.05 -2.84 -16.55
N ARG A 305 2.72 -3.89 -17.33
CA ARG A 305 3.61 -5.05 -17.53
C ARG A 305 4.97 -4.67 -18.09
N MET A 306 4.99 -3.70 -18.99
CA MET A 306 6.24 -3.18 -19.56
C MET A 306 7.05 -2.43 -18.51
N VAL A 307 6.43 -1.49 -17.79
CA VAL A 307 7.12 -0.62 -16.81
C VAL A 307 7.63 -1.43 -15.61
N ARG A 308 6.88 -2.43 -15.12
CA ARG A 308 7.31 -3.29 -14.00
C ARG A 308 8.53 -4.19 -14.33
N ASP A 309 8.82 -4.38 -15.64
CA ASP A 309 9.90 -5.24 -16.10
C ASP A 309 10.88 -4.47 -17.00
N HIS A 310 11.56 -3.50 -16.38
CA HIS A 310 12.63 -2.72 -17.03
C HIS A 310 12.22 -2.00 -18.32
N GLY A 311 10.93 -1.71 -18.52
CA GLY A 311 10.42 -1.05 -19.72
C GLY A 311 10.46 -1.92 -20.98
N GLN A 312 10.54 -3.24 -20.85
CA GLN A 312 10.63 -4.18 -21.98
C GLN A 312 9.27 -4.39 -22.64
N SER A 313 9.19 -4.14 -23.96
CA SER A 313 8.08 -4.63 -24.80
C SER A 313 8.29 -6.08 -25.24
N LYS A 314 9.55 -6.49 -25.36
CA LYS A 314 10.02 -7.83 -25.69
C LYS A 314 11.41 -7.99 -25.05
N LYS A 315 11.80 -9.22 -24.74
CA LYS A 315 13.08 -9.52 -24.08
C LYS A 315 14.25 -8.75 -24.71
N TYR A 316 14.95 -7.96 -23.88
CA TYR A 316 16.07 -7.07 -24.25
C TYR A 316 15.71 -5.88 -25.17
N HIS A 317 14.42 -5.61 -25.42
CA HIS A 317 13.97 -4.41 -26.12
C HIS A 317 13.27 -3.49 -25.13
N HIS A 318 13.96 -2.44 -24.69
CA HIS A 318 13.50 -1.50 -23.66
C HIS A 318 12.98 -0.23 -24.34
N ASP A 319 11.65 -0.13 -24.47
CA ASP A 319 10.99 1.01 -25.14
C ASP A 319 10.76 2.18 -24.16
N LEU A 320 10.81 1.90 -22.88
CA LEU A 320 10.63 2.88 -21.80
C LEU A 320 11.70 2.64 -20.72
N ILE A 321 11.92 3.66 -19.88
CA ILE A 321 12.60 3.45 -18.60
C ILE A 321 11.59 2.78 -17.68
N GLY A 322 11.93 1.60 -17.17
CA GLY A 322 11.11 0.82 -16.26
C GLY A 322 11.86 0.48 -14.98
N TRP A 323 11.23 -0.34 -14.17
CA TRP A 323 11.70 -0.77 -12.86
C TRP A 323 11.77 -2.29 -12.76
N ASN A 324 12.32 -2.80 -11.68
CA ASN A 324 12.38 -4.22 -11.37
C ASN A 324 11.32 -4.54 -10.29
N ASP A 325 10.03 -4.43 -10.66
CA ASP A 325 8.89 -4.50 -9.74
C ASP A 325 8.03 -5.74 -10.01
N ARG A 326 8.66 -6.84 -10.42
CA ARG A 326 7.99 -8.12 -10.72
C ARG A 326 7.62 -8.84 -9.42
N MET A 327 6.52 -9.59 -9.47
CA MET A 327 6.17 -10.56 -8.43
C MET A 327 7.07 -11.81 -8.57
N ASP A 328 7.49 -12.37 -7.43
CA ASP A 328 8.21 -13.65 -7.40
C ASP A 328 7.28 -14.84 -7.65
N GLY A 329 7.82 -15.89 -8.31
CA GLY A 329 7.08 -17.11 -8.59
C GLY A 329 6.54 -17.82 -7.35
N ILE A 330 7.32 -17.82 -6.26
CA ILE A 330 6.90 -18.38 -4.97
C ILE A 330 5.68 -17.64 -4.42
N GLN A 331 5.66 -16.31 -4.47
CA GLN A 331 4.52 -15.53 -3.99
C GLN A 331 3.27 -15.78 -4.84
N GLY A 332 3.42 -15.85 -6.18
CA GLY A 332 2.31 -16.18 -7.08
C GLY A 332 1.69 -17.56 -6.78
N ALA A 333 2.54 -18.58 -6.51
CA ALA A 333 2.07 -19.92 -6.17
C ALA A 333 1.32 -19.97 -4.82
N ILE A 334 1.88 -19.32 -3.80
CA ILE A 334 1.27 -19.21 -2.46
C ILE A 334 -0.07 -18.47 -2.53
N LEU A 335 -0.12 -17.34 -3.25
CA LEU A 335 -1.33 -16.53 -3.39
C LEU A 335 -2.42 -17.28 -4.15
N SER A 336 -2.09 -18.06 -5.20
CA SER A 336 -3.04 -18.93 -5.88
C SER A 336 -3.64 -20.00 -4.95
N ALA A 337 -2.83 -20.61 -4.08
CA ALA A 337 -3.31 -21.56 -3.09
C ALA A 337 -4.26 -20.89 -2.09
N LYS A 338 -3.89 -19.72 -1.55
CA LYS A 338 -4.64 -18.97 -0.54
C LYS A 338 -5.92 -18.31 -1.09
N LEU A 339 -5.96 -17.92 -2.36
CA LEU A 339 -7.09 -17.23 -2.97
C LEU A 339 -8.40 -18.03 -2.87
N LYS A 340 -8.32 -19.36 -2.95
CA LYS A 340 -9.46 -20.26 -2.84
C LYS A 340 -10.16 -20.17 -1.48
N HIS A 341 -9.42 -19.84 -0.42
CA HIS A 341 -9.90 -19.75 0.96
C HIS A 341 -10.41 -18.33 1.31
N LEU A 342 -10.03 -17.32 0.53
CA LEU A 342 -10.32 -15.91 0.84
C LEU A 342 -11.80 -15.61 1.08
N PRO A 343 -12.78 -16.16 0.29
CA PRO A 343 -14.19 -15.92 0.56
C PRO A 343 -14.63 -16.39 1.96
N ALA A 344 -14.18 -17.58 2.37
CA ALA A 344 -14.49 -18.14 3.69
C ALA A 344 -13.81 -17.32 4.83
N TRP A 345 -12.57 -16.89 4.64
CA TRP A 345 -11.88 -16.02 5.60
C TRP A 345 -12.55 -14.67 5.77
N ASN A 346 -13.00 -14.07 4.68
CA ASN A 346 -13.75 -12.80 4.74
C ASN A 346 -15.07 -12.98 5.47
N GLU A 347 -15.78 -14.11 5.27
CA GLU A 347 -17.03 -14.36 5.98
C GLU A 347 -16.82 -14.59 7.48
N ALA A 348 -15.75 -15.30 7.86
CA ALA A 348 -15.36 -15.44 9.28
C ALA A 348 -15.06 -14.09 9.92
N ARG A 349 -14.26 -13.22 9.25
CA ARG A 349 -14.00 -11.85 9.72
C ARG A 349 -15.28 -11.02 9.85
N ARG A 350 -16.21 -11.13 8.91
CA ARG A 350 -17.52 -10.47 8.98
C ARG A 350 -18.31 -10.92 10.21
N LYS A 351 -18.38 -12.23 10.47
CA LYS A 351 -19.03 -12.80 11.65
C LYS A 351 -18.43 -12.21 12.94
N HIS A 352 -17.12 -12.17 13.06
CA HIS A 352 -16.43 -11.58 14.22
C HIS A 352 -16.68 -10.07 14.32
N GLY A 353 -16.64 -9.32 13.22
CA GLY A 353 -16.93 -7.90 13.17
C GLY A 353 -18.37 -7.59 13.62
N GLN A 354 -19.34 -8.37 13.16
CA GLN A 354 -20.74 -8.25 13.60
C GLN A 354 -20.91 -8.57 15.10
N MET A 355 -20.18 -9.57 15.60
CA MET A 355 -20.18 -9.92 17.02
C MET A 355 -19.58 -8.81 17.87
N TYR A 356 -18.43 -8.25 17.50
CA TYR A 356 -17.86 -7.08 18.15
C TYR A 356 -18.86 -5.91 18.20
N THR A 357 -19.46 -5.59 17.06
CA THR A 357 -20.45 -4.51 16.95
C THR A 357 -21.66 -4.77 17.86
N LYS A 358 -22.21 -5.99 17.85
CA LYS A 358 -23.35 -6.36 18.69
C LYS A 358 -23.03 -6.22 20.19
N LEU A 359 -21.83 -6.63 20.60
CA LEU A 359 -21.42 -6.63 22.01
C LEU A 359 -20.99 -5.25 22.49
N LEU A 360 -20.42 -4.39 21.64
CA LEU A 360 -19.88 -3.09 22.05
C LEU A 360 -20.81 -1.91 21.74
N LYS A 361 -21.79 -2.07 20.85
CA LYS A 361 -22.76 -1.00 20.54
C LYS A 361 -23.51 -0.57 21.79
N GLY A 362 -23.53 0.74 22.05
CA GLY A 362 -24.15 1.32 23.25
C GLY A 362 -23.26 1.30 24.49
N THR A 363 -22.05 0.79 24.45
CA THR A 363 -21.06 0.96 25.53
C THR A 363 -20.62 2.41 25.56
N GLY A 364 -20.76 3.09 26.72
CA GLY A 364 -20.36 4.48 26.86
C GLY A 364 -18.90 4.71 26.47
N GLY A 365 -18.65 5.77 25.70
CA GLY A 365 -17.30 6.13 25.25
C GLY A 365 -16.75 5.31 24.07
N VAL A 366 -17.50 4.32 23.55
CA VAL A 366 -17.10 3.52 22.38
C VAL A 366 -17.94 3.89 21.15
N VAL A 367 -17.27 4.18 20.04
CA VAL A 367 -17.88 4.27 18.71
C VAL A 367 -17.45 3.08 17.88
N VAL A 368 -18.38 2.17 17.58
CA VAL A 368 -18.13 1.02 16.72
C VAL A 368 -18.09 1.44 15.25
N PRO A 369 -17.34 0.74 14.36
CA PRO A 369 -17.33 1.04 12.93
C PRO A 369 -18.73 0.85 12.32
N GLU A 370 -19.09 1.73 11.40
CA GLU A 370 -20.34 1.66 10.62
C GLU A 370 -20.07 0.93 9.30
N GLU A 371 -20.83 -0.12 9.02
CA GLU A 371 -20.89 -0.70 7.67
C GLU A 371 -21.91 0.09 6.86
N ALA A 372 -21.45 0.80 5.84
CA ALA A 372 -22.30 1.62 4.99
C ALA A 372 -23.30 0.77 4.19
N PRO A 373 -24.52 1.25 3.92
CA PRO A 373 -25.57 0.45 3.26
C PRO A 373 -25.23 0.02 1.84
N TYR A 374 -24.28 0.71 1.20
CA TYR A 374 -23.75 0.37 -0.13
C TYR A 374 -22.62 -0.64 -0.09
N ALA A 375 -22.06 -0.93 1.09
CA ALA A 375 -20.84 -1.71 1.24
C ALA A 375 -21.11 -3.13 1.79
N ARG A 376 -20.30 -4.09 1.33
CA ARG A 376 -20.05 -5.32 2.07
C ARG A 376 -18.62 -5.26 2.61
N HIS A 377 -18.51 -4.84 3.85
CA HIS A 377 -17.24 -4.68 4.56
C HIS A 377 -16.62 -6.04 4.87
N ILE A 378 -15.31 -6.23 4.64
CA ILE A 378 -14.62 -7.51 4.87
C ILE A 378 -13.78 -7.51 6.16
N TYR A 379 -13.80 -6.44 6.92
CA TYR A 379 -13.10 -6.29 8.19
C TYR A 379 -11.64 -6.78 8.13
N HIS A 380 -10.85 -6.17 7.24
CA HIS A 380 -9.40 -6.31 7.31
C HIS A 380 -8.91 -5.88 8.69
N ILE A 381 -9.43 -4.77 9.17
CA ILE A 381 -9.25 -4.26 10.53
C ILE A 381 -10.64 -3.96 11.11
N TYR A 382 -10.85 -4.29 12.38
CA TYR A 382 -11.97 -3.81 13.16
C TYR A 382 -11.46 -2.65 14.02
N ALA A 383 -11.64 -1.43 13.56
CA ALA A 383 -11.22 -0.22 14.25
C ALA A 383 -12.43 0.43 14.94
N LEU A 384 -12.44 0.47 16.28
CA LEU A 384 -13.35 1.31 17.05
C LEU A 384 -12.69 2.65 17.37
N ARG A 385 -13.51 3.64 17.80
CA ARG A 385 -12.98 4.90 18.34
C ARG A 385 -13.30 5.01 19.81
N VAL A 386 -12.31 5.48 20.59
CA VAL A 386 -12.42 5.74 22.03
C VAL A 386 -11.49 6.89 22.42
N ALA A 387 -11.99 7.83 23.23
CA ALA A 387 -11.26 9.05 23.57
C ALA A 387 -9.94 8.80 24.35
N ASN A 388 -9.90 7.76 25.18
CA ASN A 388 -8.71 7.39 25.97
C ASN A 388 -8.01 6.14 25.39
N ARG A 389 -7.87 6.09 24.04
CA ARG A 389 -7.36 4.94 23.28
C ARG A 389 -6.10 4.32 23.88
N ASP A 390 -5.06 5.11 24.19
CA ASP A 390 -3.77 4.60 24.65
C ASP A 390 -3.88 3.95 26.04
N LYS A 391 -4.71 4.51 26.94
CA LYS A 391 -4.97 3.91 28.26
C LYS A 391 -5.70 2.57 28.12
N LEU A 392 -6.73 2.51 27.26
CA LEU A 392 -7.46 1.28 27.00
C LEU A 392 -6.53 0.24 26.35
N MET A 393 -5.70 0.62 25.38
CA MET A 393 -4.75 -0.29 24.71
C MET A 393 -3.77 -0.90 25.72
N ASN A 394 -3.21 -0.12 26.63
CA ASN A 394 -2.31 -0.60 27.67
C ASN A 394 -3.03 -1.57 28.62
N ALA A 395 -4.23 -1.22 29.10
CA ALA A 395 -5.01 -2.10 29.99
C ALA A 395 -5.38 -3.42 29.32
N LEU A 396 -5.73 -3.42 28.03
CA LEU A 396 -5.98 -4.65 27.26
C LEU A 396 -4.70 -5.47 27.09
N GLY A 397 -3.54 -4.82 26.88
CA GLY A 397 -2.23 -5.47 26.83
C GLY A 397 -1.91 -6.23 28.14
N GLU A 398 -2.19 -5.65 29.31
CA GLU A 398 -2.04 -6.31 30.62
C GLU A 398 -2.96 -7.54 30.77
N LYS A 399 -4.05 -7.60 30.01
CA LYS A 399 -4.95 -8.75 29.94
C LYS A 399 -4.62 -9.75 28.84
N GLY A 400 -3.46 -9.59 28.18
CA GLY A 400 -3.00 -10.49 27.12
C GLY A 400 -3.70 -10.27 25.78
N ILE A 401 -4.38 -9.14 25.59
CA ILE A 401 -5.07 -8.76 24.35
C ILE A 401 -4.19 -7.77 23.58
N SER A 402 -3.73 -8.16 22.39
CA SER A 402 -2.90 -7.31 21.52
C SER A 402 -3.79 -6.46 20.62
N CYS A 403 -3.65 -5.15 20.71
CA CYS A 403 -4.35 -4.18 19.86
C CYS A 403 -3.35 -3.42 18.98
N GLY A 404 -3.85 -2.72 17.95
CA GLY A 404 -3.07 -1.88 17.07
C GLY A 404 -3.68 -0.49 16.87
N ILE A 405 -2.96 0.39 16.16
CA ILE A 405 -3.44 1.73 15.77
C ILE A 405 -3.18 1.92 14.28
N HIS A 406 -4.23 2.18 13.50
CA HIS A 406 -4.14 2.34 12.05
C HIS A 406 -4.91 3.59 11.60
N TYR A 407 -4.27 4.78 11.52
CA TYR A 407 -2.86 5.05 11.79
C TYR A 407 -2.77 6.18 12.84
N PRO A 408 -1.70 6.24 13.68
CA PRO A 408 -1.66 7.19 14.80
C PRO A 408 -1.43 8.64 14.37
N ILE A 409 -0.90 8.88 13.17
CA ILE A 409 -0.60 10.20 12.63
C ILE A 409 -1.15 10.27 11.21
N PRO A 410 -2.06 11.20 10.89
CA PRO A 410 -2.50 11.44 9.52
C PRO A 410 -1.33 11.88 8.64
N ILE A 411 -1.32 11.48 7.36
CA ILE A 411 -0.18 11.66 6.46
C ILE A 411 0.31 13.12 6.41
N HIS A 412 -0.62 14.10 6.34
CA HIS A 412 -0.29 15.52 6.27
C HIS A 412 0.43 16.07 7.51
N LEU A 413 0.31 15.38 8.66
CA LEU A 413 1.00 15.75 9.91
C LEU A 413 2.33 15.00 10.11
N THR A 414 2.68 14.08 9.23
CA THR A 414 3.98 13.40 9.27
C THR A 414 5.10 14.33 8.86
N ASP A 415 6.30 14.11 9.39
CA ASP A 415 7.48 14.90 9.00
C ASP A 415 7.77 14.83 7.51
N ALA A 416 7.45 13.70 6.88
CA ALA A 416 7.63 13.47 5.45
C ALA A 416 6.80 14.45 4.58
N TYR A 417 5.65 14.91 5.06
CA TYR A 417 4.72 15.77 4.30
C TYR A 417 4.53 17.17 4.89
N LYS A 418 5.28 17.56 5.92
CA LYS A 418 5.26 18.93 6.49
C LYS A 418 5.48 20.04 5.46
N PHE A 419 6.22 19.73 4.38
CA PHE A 419 6.48 20.69 3.30
C PHE A 419 5.22 21.16 2.58
N MET A 420 4.10 20.44 2.70
CA MET A 420 2.81 20.82 2.11
C MET A 420 2.17 22.02 2.83
N GLY A 421 2.64 22.37 4.02
CA GLY A 421 2.14 23.50 4.80
C GLY A 421 0.74 23.30 5.40
N GLN A 422 0.24 22.04 5.43
CA GLN A 422 -1.02 21.66 6.03
C GLN A 422 -0.76 21.26 7.48
N GLY A 423 -1.29 22.05 8.43
CA GLY A 423 -1.12 21.82 9.85
C GLY A 423 -2.35 21.15 10.49
N LYS A 424 -2.29 20.98 11.82
CA LYS A 424 -3.41 20.47 12.60
C LYS A 424 -4.66 21.35 12.39
N GLY A 425 -5.81 20.70 12.23
CA GLY A 425 -7.08 21.32 11.90
C GLY A 425 -7.40 21.40 10.41
N SER A 426 -6.46 20.97 9.51
CA SER A 426 -6.71 20.97 8.08
C SER A 426 -7.70 19.89 7.64
N PHE A 427 -7.74 18.75 8.36
CA PHE A 427 -8.61 17.60 8.06
C PHE A 427 -9.19 17.03 9.37
N PRO A 428 -10.19 17.72 9.95
CA PRO A 428 -10.64 17.43 11.32
C PRO A 428 -11.23 16.02 11.50
N ALA A 429 -11.87 15.44 10.49
CA ALA A 429 -12.41 14.07 10.59
C ALA A 429 -11.29 13.02 10.60
N ALA A 430 -10.31 13.17 9.72
CA ALA A 430 -9.14 12.30 9.66
C ALA A 430 -8.28 12.41 10.94
N GLU A 431 -8.05 13.63 11.42
CA GLU A 431 -7.25 13.89 12.63
C GLU A 431 -7.91 13.30 13.89
N LYS A 432 -9.24 13.53 14.06
CA LYS A 432 -9.99 12.94 15.16
C LYS A 432 -9.95 11.42 15.11
N SER A 433 -10.08 10.83 13.92
CA SER A 433 -10.02 9.38 13.75
C SER A 433 -8.67 8.82 14.17
N ALA A 434 -7.58 9.47 13.78
CA ALA A 434 -6.21 9.07 14.15
C ALA A 434 -5.97 9.15 15.68
N ASP A 435 -6.54 10.16 16.35
CA ASP A 435 -6.44 10.31 17.81
C ASP A 435 -7.22 9.22 18.55
N GLU A 436 -8.33 8.71 17.99
CA GLU A 436 -9.29 7.85 18.68
C GLU A 436 -9.27 6.38 18.25
N PHE A 437 -8.69 6.02 17.07
CA PHE A 437 -8.72 4.64 16.56
C PHE A 437 -7.98 3.66 17.46
N LEU A 438 -8.68 2.56 17.79
CA LEU A 438 -8.12 1.35 18.38
C LEU A 438 -8.55 0.15 17.54
N SER A 439 -7.59 -0.54 16.97
CA SER A 439 -7.82 -1.74 16.17
C SER A 439 -7.78 -2.99 17.05
N LEU A 440 -8.89 -3.70 17.11
CA LEU A 440 -9.04 -4.93 17.88
C LEU A 440 -8.49 -6.14 17.13
N PRO A 441 -8.19 -7.27 17.82
CA PRO A 441 -7.85 -8.53 17.20
C PRO A 441 -8.85 -8.90 16.09
N MET A 442 -8.34 -9.21 14.88
CA MET A 442 -9.21 -9.55 13.75
C MET A 442 -8.47 -10.48 12.77
N TYR A 443 -8.82 -11.75 12.77
CA TYR A 443 -8.35 -12.78 11.85
C TYR A 443 -9.41 -13.88 11.72
N PRO A 444 -9.38 -14.72 10.65
CA PRO A 444 -10.44 -15.70 10.41
C PRO A 444 -10.63 -16.74 11.52
N GLU A 445 -9.54 -17.17 12.13
CA GLU A 445 -9.48 -18.23 13.15
C GLU A 445 -9.77 -17.74 14.57
N LEU A 446 -10.10 -16.45 14.74
CA LEU A 446 -10.51 -15.88 16.03
C LEU A 446 -11.75 -16.59 16.55
N THR A 447 -11.78 -16.99 17.82
CA THR A 447 -12.92 -17.70 18.39
C THR A 447 -13.96 -16.73 18.97
N GLU A 448 -15.22 -17.16 19.05
CA GLU A 448 -16.29 -16.39 19.70
C GLU A 448 -15.99 -16.10 21.17
N GLU A 449 -15.34 -17.04 21.88
CA GLU A 449 -14.89 -16.86 23.25
C GLU A 449 -13.84 -15.74 23.35
N GLN A 450 -12.86 -15.70 22.42
CA GLN A 450 -11.87 -14.62 22.36
C GLN A 450 -12.51 -13.26 22.09
N VAL A 451 -13.45 -13.18 21.15
CA VAL A 451 -14.23 -11.95 20.89
C VAL A 451 -14.99 -11.50 22.14
N GLY A 452 -15.67 -12.43 22.80
CA GLY A 452 -16.39 -12.17 24.06
C GLY A 452 -15.48 -11.65 25.15
N TYR A 453 -14.30 -12.27 25.32
CA TYR A 453 -13.30 -11.86 26.30
C TYR A 453 -12.79 -10.44 26.03
N VAL A 454 -12.43 -10.11 24.78
CA VAL A 454 -12.01 -8.75 24.41
C VAL A 454 -13.09 -7.72 24.76
N CYS A 455 -14.35 -8.00 24.40
CA CYS A 455 -15.47 -7.10 24.70
C CYS A 455 -15.71 -6.91 26.20
N ALA A 456 -15.59 -7.99 27.00
CA ALA A 456 -15.75 -7.94 28.45
C ALA A 456 -14.66 -7.07 29.11
N GLU A 457 -13.42 -7.20 28.68
CA GLU A 457 -12.32 -6.39 29.22
C GLU A 457 -12.42 -4.92 28.82
N ILE A 458 -12.88 -4.62 27.58
CA ILE A 458 -13.18 -3.24 27.16
C ILE A 458 -14.24 -2.62 28.07
N LYS A 459 -15.36 -3.32 28.31
CA LYS A 459 -16.47 -2.83 29.17
C LYS A 459 -16.06 -2.66 30.64
N ARG A 460 -15.13 -3.48 31.12
CA ARG A 460 -14.62 -3.39 32.49
C ARG A 460 -13.73 -2.16 32.68
N PHE A 461 -13.02 -1.76 31.65
CA PHE A 461 -12.13 -0.60 31.69
C PHE A 461 -12.91 0.74 31.63
N LEU A 462 -13.97 0.79 30.83
CA LEU A 462 -14.80 1.99 30.62
C LEU A 462 -15.83 2.19 31.72
#